data_7e1ff1bcd33ea76c460ebe184b203b52
#
_entry.id   7e1ff1bcd33ea76c460ebe184b203b52
#
_cell.length_a   1.000
_cell.length_b   1.000
_cell.length_c   1.000
_cell.angle_alpha   90.00
_cell.angle_beta   90.00
_cell.angle_gamma   90.00
#
_symmetry.space_group_name_H-M   'P 1'
#
loop_
_entity.id
_entity.type
_entity.pdbx_description
1 polymer ?
#
loop_
_entity_poly.entity_id
_entity_poly.type
_entity_poly.pdbx_seq_one_letter_code
_entity_poly.pdbx_strand_id
1 'polypeptide(L)'
;VRVAGLQDQVRVGFQKPENKAGLTPKQQLEKIAQKTHALVKRQSSVYQELVYEQLKQQDVQVLMMDELSKTQKIFTQHFFEEHVFPVLTPVAVDAYRPFPTLLSKTMNIIVILEQQSEDEINEKVAIVQVPSVLTRMIKVPSKKGDTFVYLEDLIIDQINTLFYGYKVKTATAFRMTRNADLTIHEEGARDLLVEIERELKKRKWGAASRLEVRANE
;
A
#
# COMPACT_ATOMS: atom_id res chain seq x y z
N VAL A 1 4.78 -16.74 -1.33
CA VAL A 1 5.46 -18.02 -1.07
C VAL A 1 6.70 -18.16 -1.98
N ARG A 2 6.59 -18.44 -3.29
CA ARG A 2 7.74 -18.74 -4.15
C ARG A 2 8.82 -17.65 -4.15
N VAL A 3 8.47 -16.37 -4.26
CA VAL A 3 9.44 -15.26 -4.27
C VAL A 3 10.22 -15.19 -2.96
N ALA A 4 9.56 -15.32 -1.84
CA ALA A 4 10.22 -15.27 -0.52
C ALA A 4 11.17 -16.44 -0.33
N GLY A 5 10.76 -17.68 -0.66
CA GLY A 5 11.66 -18.83 -0.60
C GLY A 5 12.89 -18.69 -1.51
N LEU A 6 12.73 -18.11 -2.70
CA LEU A 6 13.87 -17.80 -3.59
C LEU A 6 14.76 -16.68 -3.01
N GLN A 7 14.18 -15.67 -2.38
CA GLN A 7 14.94 -14.62 -1.68
C GLN A 7 15.78 -15.18 -0.53
N ASP A 8 15.20 -16.10 0.25
CA ASP A 8 15.92 -16.78 1.35
C ASP A 8 17.09 -17.63 0.79
N GLN A 9 16.88 -18.36 -0.29
CA GLN A 9 17.94 -19.11 -0.96
C GLN A 9 19.07 -18.19 -1.45
N VAL A 10 18.75 -17.04 -2.05
CA VAL A 10 19.76 -16.06 -2.47
C VAL A 10 20.51 -15.49 -1.25
N ARG A 11 19.82 -15.21 -0.14
CA ARG A 11 20.41 -14.67 1.09
C ARG A 11 21.43 -15.59 1.70
N VAL A 12 21.20 -16.92 1.64
CA VAL A 12 22.15 -17.93 2.14
C VAL A 12 23.20 -18.32 1.07
N GLY A 13 23.24 -17.62 -0.07
CA GLY A 13 24.25 -17.85 -1.10
C GLY A 13 24.03 -19.09 -1.96
N PHE A 14 22.81 -19.65 -2.00
CA PHE A 14 22.50 -20.82 -2.81
C PHE A 14 22.48 -20.47 -4.32
N GLN A 15 23.33 -21.13 -5.09
CA GLN A 15 23.52 -20.84 -6.51
C GLN A 15 23.22 -22.02 -7.45
N LYS A 16 22.86 -23.19 -6.91
CA LYS A 16 22.59 -24.36 -7.75
C LYS A 16 21.31 -24.17 -8.55
N PRO A 17 21.30 -24.47 -9.86
CA PRO A 17 20.07 -24.46 -10.64
C PRO A 17 19.06 -25.48 -10.14
N GLU A 18 17.79 -25.14 -10.20
CA GLU A 18 16.73 -26.09 -9.90
C GLU A 18 16.56 -27.10 -11.03
N ASN A 19 16.38 -28.38 -10.68
CA ASN A 19 16.34 -29.49 -11.65
C ASN A 19 15.25 -29.35 -12.74
N LYS A 20 14.11 -28.73 -12.39
CA LYS A 20 12.99 -28.56 -13.34
C LYS A 20 13.14 -27.34 -14.24
N ALA A 21 13.65 -26.24 -13.72
CA ALA A 21 13.72 -24.97 -14.44
C ALA A 21 15.09 -24.69 -15.04
N GLY A 22 16.14 -25.39 -14.61
CA GLY A 22 17.52 -25.15 -15.03
C GLY A 22 18.06 -23.75 -14.66
N LEU A 23 17.42 -23.07 -13.73
CA LEU A 23 17.70 -21.68 -13.35
C LEU A 23 18.11 -21.59 -11.89
N THR A 24 19.09 -20.73 -11.60
CA THR A 24 19.45 -20.39 -10.22
C THR A 24 18.32 -19.58 -9.56
N PRO A 25 18.26 -19.54 -8.21
CA PRO A 25 17.27 -18.73 -7.50
C PRO A 25 17.26 -17.25 -7.95
N LYS A 26 18.42 -16.65 -8.16
CA LYS A 26 18.54 -15.27 -8.65
C LYS A 26 17.93 -15.10 -10.04
N GLN A 27 18.26 -15.99 -10.98
CA GLN A 27 17.69 -15.97 -12.34
C GLN A 27 16.17 -16.18 -12.33
N GLN A 28 15.67 -17.03 -11.43
CA GLN A 28 14.22 -17.20 -11.27
C GLN A 28 13.55 -15.91 -10.78
N LEU A 29 14.12 -15.23 -9.77
CA LEU A 29 13.61 -13.95 -9.27
C LEU A 29 13.57 -12.88 -10.37
N GLU A 30 14.63 -12.77 -11.18
CA GLU A 30 14.69 -11.83 -12.30
C GLU A 30 13.58 -12.11 -13.33
N LYS A 31 13.39 -13.38 -13.75
CA LYS A 31 12.31 -13.74 -14.66
C LYS A 31 10.91 -13.53 -14.08
N ILE A 32 10.71 -13.81 -12.79
CA ILE A 32 9.46 -13.55 -12.10
C ILE A 32 9.17 -12.04 -12.08
N ALA A 33 10.17 -11.22 -11.77
CA ALA A 33 10.02 -9.76 -11.75
C ALA A 33 9.64 -9.23 -13.15
N GLN A 34 10.36 -9.61 -14.20
CA GLN A 34 10.07 -9.22 -15.58
C GLN A 34 8.62 -9.60 -15.97
N LYS A 35 8.22 -10.85 -15.72
CA LYS A 35 6.87 -11.32 -16.04
C LYS A 35 5.79 -10.58 -15.24
N THR A 36 6.04 -10.34 -13.95
CA THR A 36 5.10 -9.64 -13.07
C THR A 36 4.92 -8.19 -13.50
N HIS A 37 6.03 -7.48 -13.81
CA HIS A 37 5.95 -6.10 -14.30
C HIS A 37 5.19 -6.00 -15.62
N ALA A 38 5.44 -6.93 -16.56
CA ALA A 38 4.71 -6.98 -17.83
C ALA A 38 3.19 -7.20 -17.61
N LEU A 39 2.83 -8.11 -16.70
CA LEU A 39 1.42 -8.37 -16.36
C LEU A 39 0.75 -7.15 -15.69
N VAL A 40 1.44 -6.50 -14.76
CA VAL A 40 0.93 -5.30 -14.08
C VAL A 40 0.76 -4.15 -15.07
N LYS A 41 1.73 -3.92 -15.95
CA LYS A 41 1.63 -2.92 -17.02
C LYS A 41 0.40 -3.18 -17.89
N ARG A 42 0.20 -4.41 -18.35
CA ARG A 42 -0.96 -4.80 -19.15
C ARG A 42 -2.29 -4.59 -18.39
N GLN A 43 -2.33 -4.97 -17.10
CA GLN A 43 -3.50 -4.75 -16.25
C GLN A 43 -3.85 -3.26 -16.15
N SER A 44 -2.85 -2.40 -15.91
CA SER A 44 -3.05 -0.96 -15.83
C SER A 44 -3.53 -0.36 -17.15
N SER A 45 -2.93 -0.75 -18.29
CA SER A 45 -3.40 -0.31 -19.61
C SER A 45 -4.85 -0.74 -19.88
N VAL A 46 -5.20 -2.00 -19.61
CA VAL A 46 -6.59 -2.47 -19.76
C VAL A 46 -7.56 -1.68 -18.89
N TYR A 47 -7.17 -1.38 -17.65
CA TYR A 47 -8.02 -0.58 -16.76
C TYR A 47 -8.21 0.84 -17.30
N GLN A 48 -7.14 1.51 -17.68
CA GLN A 48 -7.19 2.90 -18.15
C GLN A 48 -7.89 3.04 -19.53
N GLU A 49 -7.51 2.21 -20.49
CA GLU A 49 -7.93 2.34 -21.89
C GLU A 49 -9.32 1.76 -22.14
N LEU A 50 -9.71 0.69 -21.44
CA LEU A 50 -10.97 0.01 -21.68
C LEU A 50 -11.98 0.24 -20.55
N VAL A 51 -11.62 -0.08 -19.31
CA VAL A 51 -12.60 -0.07 -18.20
C VAL A 51 -12.95 1.37 -17.83
N TYR A 52 -11.97 2.24 -17.65
CA TYR A 52 -12.19 3.63 -17.26
C TYR A 52 -12.96 4.42 -18.33
N GLU A 53 -12.57 4.31 -19.59
CA GLU A 53 -13.24 4.99 -20.70
C GLU A 53 -14.67 4.45 -20.95
N GLN A 54 -14.87 3.14 -20.84
CA GLN A 54 -16.20 2.54 -20.99
C GLN A 54 -17.14 2.93 -19.85
N LEU A 55 -16.64 3.00 -18.62
CA LEU A 55 -17.42 3.47 -17.47
C LEU A 55 -17.86 4.91 -17.67
N LYS A 56 -16.97 5.77 -18.15
CA LYS A 56 -17.26 7.17 -18.46
C LYS A 56 -18.36 7.33 -19.51
N GLN A 57 -18.41 6.45 -20.52
CA GLN A 57 -19.50 6.41 -21.52
C GLN A 57 -20.85 6.02 -20.89
N GLN A 58 -20.86 5.35 -19.77
CA GLN A 58 -22.06 4.98 -18.99
C GLN A 58 -22.35 5.98 -17.85
N ASP A 59 -21.79 7.19 -17.94
CA ASP A 59 -21.92 8.23 -16.91
C ASP A 59 -21.41 7.79 -15.51
N VAL A 60 -20.45 6.85 -15.47
CA VAL A 60 -19.74 6.44 -14.24
C VAL A 60 -18.30 6.90 -14.35
N GLN A 61 -17.85 7.73 -13.41
CA GLN A 61 -16.49 8.26 -13.43
C GLN A 61 -15.83 8.30 -12.06
N VAL A 62 -14.51 8.18 -12.06
CA VAL A 62 -13.68 8.38 -10.86
C VAL A 62 -12.84 9.62 -11.13
N LEU A 63 -12.96 10.63 -10.30
CA LEU A 63 -12.25 11.90 -10.42
C LEU A 63 -11.06 11.97 -9.48
N MET A 64 -10.03 12.68 -9.91
CA MET A 64 -8.95 13.14 -9.04
C MET A 64 -9.43 14.35 -8.22
N MET A 65 -8.77 14.63 -7.09
CA MET A 65 -9.22 15.69 -6.17
C MET A 65 -9.16 17.10 -6.78
N ASP A 66 -8.26 17.34 -7.73
CA ASP A 66 -8.15 18.62 -8.47
C ASP A 66 -9.25 18.82 -9.51
N GLU A 67 -9.83 17.74 -10.04
CA GLU A 67 -10.93 17.75 -11.01
C GLU A 67 -12.30 18.06 -10.37
N LEU A 68 -12.40 18.03 -9.03
CA LEU A 68 -13.65 18.22 -8.32
C LEU A 68 -14.18 19.67 -8.45
N SER A 69 -15.48 19.80 -8.68
CA SER A 69 -16.20 21.06 -8.60
C SER A 69 -16.22 21.60 -7.14
N LYS A 70 -16.51 22.90 -6.98
CA LYS A 70 -16.62 23.51 -5.65
C LYS A 70 -17.59 22.79 -4.71
N THR A 71 -18.75 22.38 -5.23
CA THR A 71 -19.74 21.62 -4.43
C THR A 71 -19.21 20.26 -4.00
N GLN A 72 -18.50 19.56 -4.88
CA GLN A 72 -17.88 18.27 -4.55
C GLN A 72 -16.74 18.42 -3.55
N LYS A 73 -15.92 19.47 -3.65
CA LYS A 73 -14.86 19.77 -2.67
C LYS A 73 -15.43 20.05 -1.27
N ILE A 74 -16.52 20.83 -1.18
CA ILE A 74 -17.21 21.05 0.10
C ILE A 74 -17.73 19.73 0.67
N PHE A 75 -18.36 18.90 -0.17
CA PHE A 75 -18.86 17.59 0.26
C PHE A 75 -17.73 16.69 0.76
N THR A 76 -16.63 16.57 0.00
CA THR A 76 -15.49 15.71 0.37
C THR A 76 -14.80 16.20 1.64
N GLN A 77 -14.70 17.51 1.86
CA GLN A 77 -14.19 18.08 3.10
C GLN A 77 -15.06 17.71 4.31
N HIS A 78 -16.38 17.90 4.23
CA HIS A 78 -17.30 17.49 5.29
C HIS A 78 -17.25 15.98 5.55
N PHE A 79 -17.23 15.18 4.49
CA PHE A 79 -17.10 13.73 4.61
C PHE A 79 -15.80 13.33 5.30
N PHE A 80 -14.69 14.01 4.98
CA PHE A 80 -13.41 13.78 5.63
C PHE A 80 -13.50 14.11 7.13
N GLU A 81 -13.99 15.28 7.50
CA GLU A 81 -14.08 15.74 8.89
C GLU A 81 -14.97 14.83 9.75
N GLU A 82 -16.11 14.40 9.23
CA GLU A 82 -17.10 13.62 9.98
C GLU A 82 -16.82 12.12 10.04
N HIS A 83 -16.27 11.53 8.95
CA HIS A 83 -16.19 10.07 8.81
C HIS A 83 -14.76 9.54 8.70
N VAL A 84 -13.85 10.30 8.12
CA VAL A 84 -12.50 9.83 7.84
C VAL A 84 -11.53 10.22 8.95
N PHE A 85 -11.46 11.51 9.26
CA PHE A 85 -10.54 12.05 10.27
C PHE A 85 -10.62 11.33 11.63
N PRO A 86 -11.80 11.03 12.20
CA PRO A 86 -11.91 10.40 13.53
C PRO A 86 -11.33 8.97 13.60
N VAL A 87 -11.18 8.30 12.46
CA VAL A 87 -10.69 6.91 12.41
C VAL A 87 -9.25 6.81 11.91
N LEU A 88 -8.60 7.94 11.57
CA LEU A 88 -7.21 7.97 11.16
C LEU A 88 -6.28 7.94 12.39
N THR A 89 -5.23 7.13 12.28
CA THR A 89 -4.18 7.00 13.30
C THR A 89 -2.81 7.16 12.64
N PRO A 90 -2.32 8.41 12.49
CA PRO A 90 -0.97 8.64 11.99
C PRO A 90 0.09 8.08 12.95
N VAL A 91 1.11 7.40 12.40
CA VAL A 91 2.22 6.84 13.17
C VAL A 91 3.52 7.48 12.69
N ALA A 92 4.18 8.23 13.55
CA ALA A 92 5.52 8.74 13.27
C ALA A 92 6.56 7.62 13.32
N VAL A 93 7.53 7.69 12.40
CA VAL A 93 8.69 6.77 12.34
C VAL A 93 9.93 7.57 12.73
N ASP A 94 10.55 7.21 13.82
CA ASP A 94 11.79 7.85 14.32
C ASP A 94 12.72 6.80 14.96
N ALA A 95 13.85 7.24 15.51
CA ALA A 95 14.82 6.36 16.15
C ALA A 95 14.24 5.54 17.33
N TYR A 96 13.20 6.05 17.98
CA TYR A 96 12.53 5.40 19.13
C TYR A 96 11.28 4.61 18.71
N ARG A 97 10.70 4.95 17.56
CA ARG A 97 9.51 4.31 16.97
C ARG A 97 9.88 3.77 15.59
N PRO A 98 10.32 2.51 15.54
CA PRO A 98 10.70 1.89 14.27
C PRO A 98 9.50 1.80 13.32
N PHE A 99 9.79 1.61 12.03
CA PHE A 99 8.76 1.48 11.00
C PHE A 99 7.66 0.49 11.43
N PRO A 100 6.37 0.90 11.40
CA PRO A 100 5.29 0.06 11.90
C PRO A 100 5.12 -1.19 11.05
N THR A 101 4.67 -2.26 11.69
CA THR A 101 4.34 -3.49 10.95
C THR A 101 3.02 -3.31 10.24
N LEU A 102 3.10 -3.07 8.95
CA LEU A 102 1.94 -2.95 8.10
C LEU A 102 1.42 -4.32 7.68
N LEU A 103 0.11 -4.50 7.70
CA LEU A 103 -0.53 -5.73 7.24
C LEU A 103 -0.35 -5.91 5.74
N SER A 104 -0.27 -7.19 5.31
CA SER A 104 -0.16 -7.51 3.88
C SER A 104 -1.38 -7.02 3.11
N LYS A 105 -1.15 -6.36 1.97
CA LYS A 105 -2.14 -5.85 1.02
C LYS A 105 -3.01 -4.69 1.55
N THR A 106 -2.79 -4.16 2.75
CA THR A 106 -3.46 -2.93 3.20
C THR A 106 -2.93 -1.73 2.44
N MET A 107 -3.82 -0.76 2.19
CA MET A 107 -3.44 0.53 1.63
C MET A 107 -2.91 1.42 2.76
N ASN A 108 -1.79 2.07 2.51
CA ASN A 108 -1.13 2.97 3.46
C ASN A 108 -0.64 4.20 2.71
N ILE A 109 -0.46 5.29 3.43
CA ILE A 109 0.11 6.54 2.90
C ILE A 109 1.40 6.79 3.68
N ILE A 110 2.51 6.95 2.97
CA ILE A 110 3.76 7.46 3.53
C ILE A 110 3.77 8.98 3.38
N VAL A 111 4.17 9.66 4.43
CA VAL A 111 4.22 11.12 4.49
C VAL A 111 5.62 11.55 4.90
N ILE A 112 6.25 12.41 4.11
CA ILE A 112 7.49 13.07 4.46
C ILE A 112 7.15 14.45 5.01
N LEU A 113 7.58 14.70 6.23
CA LEU A 113 7.32 15.91 6.99
C LEU A 113 8.61 16.70 7.14
N GLU A 114 8.55 18.01 6.98
CA GLU A 114 9.63 18.94 7.30
C GLU A 114 9.29 19.66 8.60
N GLN A 115 10.22 19.64 9.54
CA GLN A 115 10.18 20.49 10.72
C GLN A 115 11.28 21.54 10.60
N GLN A 116 10.89 22.80 10.54
CA GLN A 116 11.82 23.92 10.52
C GLN A 116 12.29 24.18 11.95
N SER A 117 13.56 23.97 12.26
CA SER A 117 14.23 24.49 13.43
C SER A 117 15.17 25.64 13.02
N GLU A 118 15.63 26.45 13.97
CA GLU A 118 16.35 27.70 13.68
C GLU A 118 17.61 27.51 12.79
N ASP A 119 18.24 26.31 12.82
CA ASP A 119 19.48 26.04 12.09
C ASP A 119 19.43 24.84 11.13
N GLU A 120 18.38 24.00 11.15
CA GLU A 120 18.34 22.79 10.33
C GLU A 120 16.92 22.41 9.90
N ILE A 121 16.80 21.88 8.68
CA ILE A 121 15.56 21.22 8.21
C ILE A 121 15.66 19.74 8.56
N ASN A 122 14.87 19.31 9.51
CA ASN A 122 14.77 17.89 9.88
C ASN A 122 13.60 17.23 9.16
N GLU A 123 13.89 16.20 8.37
CA GLU A 123 12.85 15.38 7.74
C GLU A 123 12.40 14.28 8.70
N LYS A 124 11.09 14.08 8.77
CA LYS A 124 10.46 12.99 9.52
C LYS A 124 9.55 12.20 8.60
N VAL A 125 9.42 10.93 8.88
CA VAL A 125 8.53 10.02 8.16
C VAL A 125 7.34 9.69 9.04
N ALA A 126 6.14 9.73 8.45
CA ALA A 126 4.94 9.21 9.10
C ALA A 126 4.21 8.25 8.16
N ILE A 127 3.47 7.33 8.75
CA ILE A 127 2.61 6.39 8.03
C ILE A 127 1.17 6.62 8.48
N VAL A 128 0.28 6.73 7.52
CA VAL A 128 -1.18 6.78 7.73
C VAL A 128 -1.80 5.57 7.07
N GLN A 129 -2.39 4.68 7.85
CA GLN A 129 -3.11 3.53 7.30
C GLN A 129 -4.48 3.99 6.78
N VAL A 130 -4.81 3.63 5.54
CA VAL A 130 -6.15 3.88 4.99
C VAL A 130 -7.14 2.94 5.69
N PRO A 131 -8.21 3.47 6.33
CA PRO A 131 -9.13 2.67 7.13
C PRO A 131 -9.92 1.67 6.27
N SER A 132 -9.83 0.38 6.59
CA SER A 132 -10.59 -0.67 5.88
C SER A 132 -12.07 -0.74 6.28
N VAL A 133 -12.47 -0.03 7.32
CA VAL A 133 -13.88 0.08 7.74
C VAL A 133 -14.69 1.02 6.85
N LEU A 134 -14.02 1.88 6.09
CA LEU A 134 -14.64 2.76 5.10
C LEU A 134 -14.55 2.18 3.70
N THR A 135 -15.52 2.49 2.87
CA THR A 135 -15.48 2.13 1.45
C THR A 135 -14.38 2.92 0.75
N ARG A 136 -13.61 2.23 -0.12
CA ARG A 136 -12.50 2.86 -0.83
C ARG A 136 -12.97 3.88 -1.87
N MET A 137 -14.13 3.65 -2.51
CA MET A 137 -14.72 4.55 -3.49
C MET A 137 -15.84 5.35 -2.82
N ILE A 138 -15.63 6.64 -2.69
CA ILE A 138 -16.57 7.56 -2.06
C ILE A 138 -17.39 8.19 -3.18
N LYS A 139 -18.71 8.00 -3.13
CA LYS A 139 -19.64 8.61 -4.07
C LYS A 139 -19.80 10.09 -3.73
N VAL A 140 -19.56 10.95 -4.70
CA VAL A 140 -19.70 12.41 -4.56
C VAL A 140 -20.92 12.92 -5.34
N PRO A 141 -21.51 14.07 -4.98
CA PRO A 141 -22.64 14.66 -5.70
C PRO A 141 -22.33 14.83 -7.19
N SER A 142 -23.25 14.37 -8.04
CA SER A 142 -23.14 14.50 -9.48
C SER A 142 -24.46 14.96 -10.10
N LYS A 143 -24.40 15.74 -11.16
CA LYS A 143 -25.59 16.15 -11.94
C LYS A 143 -26.10 15.06 -12.86
N LYS A 144 -25.20 14.17 -13.29
CA LYS A 144 -25.50 13.07 -14.21
C LYS A 144 -24.62 11.87 -13.85
N GLY A 145 -25.25 10.71 -13.73
CA GLY A 145 -24.56 9.47 -13.43
C GLY A 145 -23.92 9.40 -12.05
N ASP A 146 -22.94 8.54 -11.92
CA ASP A 146 -22.26 8.25 -10.67
C ASP A 146 -20.81 8.75 -10.72
N THR A 147 -20.44 9.58 -9.77
CA THR A 147 -19.09 10.12 -9.64
C THR A 147 -18.47 9.67 -8.31
N PHE A 148 -17.24 9.24 -8.38
CA PHE A 148 -16.49 8.73 -7.21
C PHE A 148 -15.12 9.40 -7.10
N VAL A 149 -14.58 9.38 -5.87
CA VAL A 149 -13.17 9.65 -5.56
C VAL A 149 -12.61 8.50 -4.74
N TYR A 150 -11.31 8.27 -4.78
CA TYR A 150 -10.68 7.29 -3.91
C TYR A 150 -10.45 7.86 -2.51
N LEU A 151 -10.66 7.02 -1.49
CA LEU A 151 -10.45 7.38 -0.08
C LEU A 151 -9.01 7.79 0.19
N GLU A 152 -8.03 7.09 -0.39
CA GLU A 152 -6.63 7.44 -0.27
C GLU A 152 -6.31 8.82 -0.85
N ASP A 153 -6.95 9.22 -1.96
CA ASP A 153 -6.75 10.53 -2.58
C ASP A 153 -7.35 11.64 -1.72
N LEU A 154 -8.53 11.39 -1.12
CA LEU A 154 -9.13 12.30 -0.17
C LEU A 154 -8.25 12.49 1.08
N ILE A 155 -7.67 11.42 1.62
CA ILE A 155 -6.78 11.51 2.77
C ILE A 155 -5.52 12.30 2.41
N ILE A 156 -4.93 12.08 1.22
CA ILE A 156 -3.75 12.80 0.75
C ILE A 156 -4.05 14.29 0.55
N ASP A 157 -5.20 14.64 -0.02
CA ASP A 157 -5.64 16.02 -0.19
C ASP A 157 -5.75 16.77 1.15
N GLN A 158 -6.24 16.10 2.18
CA GLN A 158 -6.44 16.65 3.51
C GLN A 158 -5.28 16.36 4.49
N ILE A 159 -4.16 15.83 4.00
CA ILE A 159 -3.08 15.29 4.82
C ILE A 159 -2.47 16.31 5.80
N ASN A 160 -2.43 17.58 5.41
CA ASN A 160 -1.90 18.66 6.25
C ASN A 160 -2.66 18.81 7.58
N THR A 161 -3.94 18.47 7.62
CA THR A 161 -4.76 18.57 8.84
C THR A 161 -4.34 17.57 9.93
N LEU A 162 -3.63 16.49 9.54
CA LEU A 162 -3.15 15.44 10.45
C LEU A 162 -1.83 15.79 11.12
N PHE A 163 -1.07 16.75 10.58
CA PHE A 163 0.31 17.01 11.01
C PHE A 163 0.51 18.48 11.40
N TYR A 164 -0.22 18.91 12.44
CA TYR A 164 -0.09 20.27 12.95
C TYR A 164 1.36 20.58 13.40
N GLY A 165 1.89 21.72 12.97
CA GLY A 165 3.28 22.14 13.28
C GLY A 165 4.35 21.56 12.38
N TYR A 166 3.99 20.77 11.37
CA TYR A 166 4.88 20.26 10.33
C TYR A 166 4.43 20.73 8.95
N LYS A 167 5.38 20.89 8.04
CA LYS A 167 5.10 21.08 6.63
C LYS A 167 5.15 19.72 5.93
N VAL A 168 4.10 19.33 5.25
CA VAL A 168 4.10 18.12 4.42
C VAL A 168 4.88 18.39 3.15
N LYS A 169 5.97 17.64 2.93
CA LYS A 169 6.78 17.70 1.71
C LYS A 169 6.19 16.85 0.60
N THR A 170 5.80 15.63 0.94
CA THR A 170 5.13 14.71 0.01
C THR A 170 4.31 13.68 0.78
N ALA A 171 3.27 13.17 0.13
CA ALA A 171 2.46 12.08 0.64
C ALA A 171 2.09 11.15 -0.52
N THR A 172 2.31 9.85 -0.36
CA THR A 172 2.16 8.86 -1.42
C THR A 172 1.46 7.61 -0.91
N ALA A 173 0.46 7.15 -1.65
CA ALA A 173 -0.23 5.90 -1.34
C ALA A 173 0.60 4.70 -1.80
N PHE A 174 0.73 3.70 -0.93
CA PHE A 174 1.43 2.46 -1.24
C PHE A 174 0.75 1.24 -0.64
N ARG A 175 1.07 0.09 -1.21
CA ARG A 175 0.61 -1.21 -0.72
C ARG A 175 1.75 -2.20 -0.73
N MET A 176 1.87 -2.98 0.34
CA MET A 176 2.92 -3.97 0.50
C MET A 176 2.32 -5.38 0.57
N THR A 177 2.91 -6.32 -0.18
CA THR A 177 2.60 -7.75 -0.05
C THR A 177 3.70 -8.41 0.75
N ARG A 178 3.32 -9.14 1.80
CA ARG A 178 4.23 -9.91 2.65
C ARG A 178 4.21 -11.39 2.30
N ASN A 179 5.29 -12.08 2.64
CA ASN A 179 5.32 -13.52 2.58
C ASN A 179 4.24 -14.12 3.51
N ALA A 180 3.52 -15.09 2.98
CA ALA A 180 2.47 -15.80 3.72
C ALA A 180 2.85 -17.28 3.94
N ASP A 181 4.12 -17.64 3.78
CA ASP A 181 4.60 -19.00 3.97
C ASP A 181 4.59 -19.38 5.45
N LEU A 182 4.17 -20.60 5.73
CA LEU A 182 4.19 -21.19 7.05
C LEU A 182 5.37 -22.16 7.09
N THR A 183 6.39 -21.83 7.86
CA THR A 183 7.50 -22.75 8.13
C THR A 183 7.14 -23.55 9.38
N ILE A 184 6.46 -24.68 9.21
CA ILE A 184 6.15 -25.58 10.32
C ILE A 184 7.33 -26.54 10.48
N HIS A 185 8.00 -26.46 11.61
CA HIS A 185 9.00 -27.43 12.02
C HIS A 185 8.29 -28.56 12.76
N GLU A 186 8.01 -29.67 12.06
CA GLU A 186 7.33 -30.84 12.65
C GLU A 186 8.22 -31.58 13.65
N GLU A 187 9.54 -31.45 13.53
CA GLU A 187 10.49 -32.12 14.43
C GLU A 187 10.51 -31.45 15.80
N GLY A 188 9.88 -32.10 16.80
CA GLY A 188 9.89 -31.71 18.19
C GLY A 188 8.69 -30.91 18.70
N ALA A 189 7.69 -30.64 17.91
CA ALA A 189 6.49 -29.98 18.38
C ALA A 189 5.62 -30.94 19.21
N ARG A 190 5.60 -30.75 20.52
CA ARG A 190 4.73 -31.52 21.44
C ARG A 190 3.24 -31.23 21.20
N ASP A 191 2.92 -30.09 20.62
CA ASP A 191 1.55 -29.70 20.26
C ASP A 191 1.57 -28.94 18.92
N LEU A 192 1.19 -29.64 17.85
CA LEU A 192 1.11 -29.12 16.49
C LEU A 192 0.13 -27.93 16.38
N LEU A 193 -0.95 -27.90 17.15
CA LEU A 193 -1.93 -26.82 17.12
C LEU A 193 -1.35 -25.52 17.68
N VAL A 194 -0.59 -25.58 18.75
CA VAL A 194 0.10 -24.42 19.34
C VAL A 194 1.15 -23.87 18.39
N GLU A 195 1.89 -24.74 17.71
CA GLU A 195 2.89 -24.31 16.72
C GLU A 195 2.23 -23.68 15.48
N ILE A 196 1.15 -24.26 14.99
CA ILE A 196 0.35 -23.67 13.89
C ILE A 196 -0.18 -22.28 14.31
N GLU A 197 -0.74 -22.15 15.51
CA GLU A 197 -1.22 -20.85 16.02
C GLU A 197 -0.09 -19.81 16.09
N ARG A 198 1.09 -20.22 16.58
CA ARG A 198 2.28 -19.38 16.65
C ARG A 198 2.76 -18.93 15.26
N GLU A 199 2.82 -19.87 14.32
CA GLU A 199 3.21 -19.56 12.93
C GLU A 199 2.15 -18.70 12.22
N LEU A 200 0.86 -18.90 12.46
CA LEU A 200 -0.20 -18.02 11.97
C LEU A 200 -0.05 -16.60 12.51
N LYS A 201 0.33 -16.42 13.77
CA LYS A 201 0.66 -15.11 14.34
C LYS A 201 1.89 -14.50 13.67
N LYS A 202 2.94 -15.27 13.41
CA LYS A 202 4.15 -14.82 12.70
C LYS A 202 3.88 -14.45 11.23
N ARG A 203 2.85 -15.00 10.59
CA ARG A 203 2.46 -14.70 9.21
C ARG A 203 2.23 -13.19 8.96
N LYS A 204 1.76 -12.46 9.97
CA LYS A 204 1.60 -11.00 9.91
C LYS A 204 2.95 -10.28 9.75
N TRP A 205 4.06 -10.93 10.09
CA TRP A 205 5.42 -10.41 10.17
C TRP A 205 6.31 -10.91 9.03
N GLY A 206 5.77 -11.64 8.08
CA GLY A 206 6.52 -12.16 6.93
C GLY A 206 7.25 -11.05 6.18
N ALA A 207 8.42 -11.37 5.61
CA ALA A 207 9.23 -10.43 4.84
C ALA A 207 8.42 -9.80 3.69
N ALA A 208 8.64 -8.52 3.41
CA ALA A 208 8.05 -7.86 2.27
C ALA A 208 8.56 -8.48 0.96
N SER A 209 7.65 -8.91 0.10
CA SER A 209 7.95 -9.54 -1.19
C SER A 209 7.59 -8.67 -2.39
N ARG A 210 6.72 -7.66 -2.21
CA ARG A 210 6.32 -6.73 -3.26
C ARG A 210 5.87 -5.41 -2.64
N LEU A 211 6.31 -4.31 -3.25
CA LEU A 211 5.83 -2.96 -3.01
C LEU A 211 5.09 -2.48 -4.27
N GLU A 212 3.94 -1.87 -4.07
CA GLU A 212 3.13 -1.22 -5.11
C GLU A 212 2.97 0.25 -4.73
N VAL A 213 3.28 1.12 -5.66
CA VAL A 213 3.13 2.58 -5.55
C VAL A 213 2.39 3.09 -6.77
N ARG A 214 1.84 4.30 -6.69
CA ARG A 214 1.24 4.94 -7.86
C ARG A 214 2.34 5.26 -8.88
N ALA A 215 2.08 5.07 -10.17
CA ALA A 215 3.02 5.45 -11.22
C ALA A 215 3.22 6.99 -11.22
N ASN A 216 4.47 7.41 -11.41
CA ASN A 216 4.90 8.82 -11.45
C ASN A 216 4.96 9.53 -10.08
N GLU A 217 5.04 8.76 -8.98
CA GLU A 217 5.31 9.29 -7.63
C GLU A 217 6.64 8.77 -7.08
#